data_6927882c7d964def03efa52b80768888
#
_entry.id   6927882c7d964def03efa52b80768888
#
_cell.length_a   1.000
_cell.length_b   1.000
_cell.length_c   1.000
_cell.angle_alpha   90.00
_cell.angle_beta   90.00
_cell.angle_gamma   90.00
#
_symmetry.space_group_name_H-M   'P 1'
#
loop_
_entity.id
_entity.type
_entity.pdbx_description
1 polymer ?
#
loop_
_entity_poly.entity_id
_entity_poly.type
_entity_poly.pdbx_seq_one_letter_code
_entity_poly.pdbx_strand_id
1 'polypeptide(L)'
;MRIGEKCKFVLSENMYALKAGRQYTGIYAGGDRVRYQRFVVVPEEIIPIQKPAAKKEKAPTASDYKNFGDTAFECGVRYRDGWVSVLSGKKFVEGDWNGLQAGHGCSRAYWDTRHMPQNCHAITSGENYAMSIGNATTIIKYWEYVRKAHGEFYMNTLVNMKHETTKLSIAYLKSDCEYCYDFLTECLEDWNKTAKTKRTATEIIKMRCEKYPKAKAEGVLKVLKLIQEGQI
;
A
#
# COMPACT_ATOMS: atom_id res chain seq x y z
N MET A 1 -15.36 11.66 20.20
CA MET A 1 -14.94 11.94 18.80
C MET A 1 -16.17 12.14 17.94
N ARG A 2 -16.09 12.95 16.88
CA ARG A 2 -17.18 13.11 15.90
C ARG A 2 -17.03 12.06 14.80
N ILE A 3 -18.16 11.61 14.23
CA ILE A 3 -18.12 10.68 13.09
C ILE A 3 -17.31 11.32 11.94
N GLY A 4 -16.40 10.58 11.36
CA GLY A 4 -15.49 11.07 10.32
C GLY A 4 -14.16 11.63 10.83
N GLU A 5 -13.94 11.77 12.14
CA GLU A 5 -12.66 12.16 12.69
C GLU A 5 -11.65 11.01 12.62
N LYS A 6 -10.39 11.40 12.38
CA LYS A 6 -9.26 10.48 12.38
C LYS A 6 -8.96 10.01 13.81
N CYS A 7 -8.70 8.73 13.97
CA CYS A 7 -8.34 8.15 15.25
C CYS A 7 -7.30 7.04 15.06
N LYS A 8 -6.58 6.75 16.12
CA LYS A 8 -5.77 5.52 16.21
C LYS A 8 -6.61 4.42 16.87
N PHE A 9 -6.31 3.19 16.56
CA PHE A 9 -6.99 2.04 17.14
C PHE A 9 -6.07 0.82 17.21
N VAL A 10 -6.40 -0.10 18.10
CA VAL A 10 -5.71 -1.38 18.28
C VAL A 10 -6.72 -2.49 18.12
N LEU A 11 -6.34 -3.58 17.48
CA LEU A 11 -7.17 -4.77 17.32
C LEU A 11 -6.78 -5.82 18.35
N SER A 12 -7.76 -6.53 18.89
CA SER A 12 -7.55 -7.72 19.75
C SER A 12 -7.12 -8.96 18.95
N GLU A 13 -7.51 -9.02 17.69
CA GLU A 13 -7.25 -10.16 16.80
C GLU A 13 -6.70 -9.71 15.45
N ASN A 14 -5.96 -10.57 14.76
CA ASN A 14 -5.51 -10.31 13.42
C ASN A 14 -6.68 -10.28 12.44
N MET A 15 -6.77 -9.22 11.66
CA MET A 15 -7.80 -9.03 10.64
C MET A 15 -7.19 -8.59 9.32
N TYR A 16 -7.35 -9.40 8.28
CA TYR A 16 -6.74 -9.15 6.96
C TYR A 16 -5.22 -8.94 7.07
N ALA A 17 -4.72 -7.77 6.65
CA ALA A 17 -3.31 -7.39 6.77
C ALA A 17 -2.98 -6.73 8.13
N LEU A 18 -3.97 -6.52 9.00
CA LEU A 18 -3.80 -5.88 10.30
C LEU A 18 -3.43 -6.91 11.36
N LYS A 19 -2.46 -6.59 12.21
CA LYS A 19 -1.98 -7.45 13.31
C LYS A 19 -2.59 -7.02 14.64
N ALA A 20 -3.00 -7.96 15.46
CA ALA A 20 -3.49 -7.71 16.81
C ALA A 20 -2.42 -7.00 17.67
N GLY A 21 -2.86 -6.14 18.57
CA GLY A 21 -2.00 -5.39 19.47
C GLY A 21 -1.22 -4.23 18.82
N ARG A 22 -1.25 -4.09 17.49
CA ARG A 22 -0.60 -2.98 16.79
C ARG A 22 -1.54 -1.78 16.67
N GLN A 23 -0.99 -0.57 16.77
CA GLN A 23 -1.75 0.66 16.63
C GLN A 23 -1.90 1.04 15.15
N TYR A 24 -3.11 1.36 14.73
CA TYR A 24 -3.46 1.80 13.37
C TYR A 24 -4.17 3.15 13.40
N THR A 25 -4.27 3.79 12.24
CA THR A 25 -5.04 5.01 12.07
C THR A 25 -6.24 4.77 11.19
N GLY A 26 -7.41 5.14 11.66
CA GLY A 26 -8.66 5.01 10.93
C GLY A 26 -9.52 6.26 11.03
N ILE A 27 -10.73 6.19 10.48
CA ILE A 27 -11.74 7.24 10.58
C ILE A 27 -12.85 6.76 11.51
N TYR A 28 -13.12 7.53 12.56
CA TYR A 28 -14.17 7.20 13.52
C TYR A 28 -15.53 7.14 12.83
N ALA A 29 -16.19 6.00 12.93
CA ALA A 29 -17.47 5.71 12.28
C ALA A 29 -18.68 5.82 13.23
N GLY A 30 -18.42 6.09 14.52
CA GLY A 30 -19.43 6.18 15.57
C GLY A 30 -19.51 4.94 16.47
N GLY A 31 -19.93 5.13 17.72
CA GLY A 31 -19.96 4.06 18.73
C GLY A 31 -18.56 3.52 19.02
N ASP A 32 -18.39 2.25 18.86
CA ASP A 32 -17.14 1.48 19.04
C ASP A 32 -16.46 1.15 17.71
N ARG A 33 -16.81 1.83 16.62
CA ARG A 33 -16.42 1.47 15.25
C ARG A 33 -15.45 2.46 14.65
N VAL A 34 -14.46 1.95 13.91
CA VAL A 34 -13.50 2.72 13.11
C VAL A 34 -13.52 2.20 11.68
N ARG A 35 -13.61 3.10 10.72
CA ARG A 35 -13.39 2.77 9.31
C ARG A 35 -11.90 2.86 9.02
N TYR A 36 -11.33 1.71 8.68
CA TYR A 36 -9.98 1.61 8.19
C TYR A 36 -10.01 1.20 6.73
N GLN A 37 -9.58 2.10 5.84
CA GLN A 37 -9.78 1.96 4.40
C GLN A 37 -11.26 1.72 4.08
N ARG A 38 -11.64 0.56 3.56
CA ARG A 38 -13.00 0.15 3.26
C ARG A 38 -13.65 -0.72 4.33
N PHE A 39 -12.88 -1.15 5.33
CA PHE A 39 -13.38 -1.98 6.41
C PHE A 39 -13.92 -1.12 7.54
N VAL A 40 -14.98 -1.59 8.16
CA VAL A 40 -15.42 -1.09 9.46
C VAL A 40 -14.97 -2.11 10.49
N VAL A 41 -14.16 -1.68 11.44
CA VAL A 41 -13.61 -2.54 12.50
C VAL A 41 -14.14 -2.10 13.85
N VAL A 42 -14.22 -3.05 14.78
CA VAL A 42 -14.45 -2.79 16.21
C VAL A 42 -13.10 -2.96 16.88
N PRO A 43 -12.36 -1.88 17.17
CA PRO A 43 -11.07 -1.97 17.79
C PRO A 43 -11.18 -2.16 19.30
N GLU A 44 -10.10 -2.72 19.89
CA GLU A 44 -9.98 -2.81 21.35
C GLU A 44 -9.89 -1.42 21.99
N GLU A 45 -9.19 -0.50 21.34
CA GLU A 45 -9.00 0.88 21.81
C GLU A 45 -9.10 1.87 20.66
N ILE A 46 -9.79 3.00 20.88
CA ILE A 46 -9.87 4.11 19.95
C ILE A 46 -9.22 5.35 20.59
N ILE A 47 -8.10 5.78 20.04
CA ILE A 47 -7.31 6.91 20.52
C ILE A 47 -7.54 8.12 19.63
N PRO A 48 -8.06 9.24 20.14
CA PRO A 48 -8.20 10.48 19.38
C PRO A 48 -6.83 11.03 18.95
N ILE A 49 -6.72 11.50 17.70
CA ILE A 49 -5.53 12.18 17.22
C ILE A 49 -5.71 13.69 17.37
N GLN A 50 -4.91 14.30 18.26
CA GLN A 50 -4.83 15.76 18.35
C GLN A 50 -4.05 16.31 17.14
N LYS A 51 -4.63 17.31 16.48
CA LYS A 51 -3.96 17.98 15.35
C LYS A 51 -2.94 19.00 15.89
N PRO A 52 -1.66 18.90 15.50
CA PRO A 52 -0.71 20.01 15.73
C PRO A 52 -1.10 21.24 14.90
N ALA A 53 -0.81 22.45 15.43
CA ALA A 53 -1.07 23.69 14.72
C ALA A 53 -0.31 23.78 13.39
N ALA A 54 -1.01 24.08 12.31
CA ALA A 54 -0.49 24.03 10.95
C ALA A 54 0.47 25.20 10.63
N LYS A 55 1.69 24.92 10.17
CA LYS A 55 2.52 25.89 9.42
C LYS A 55 1.97 26.05 8.01
N LYS A 56 2.04 27.30 7.46
CA LYS A 56 1.49 27.71 6.14
C LYS A 56 2.27 27.15 4.92
N GLU A 57 2.57 25.86 4.87
CA GLU A 57 3.02 25.22 3.62
C GLU A 57 1.79 24.77 2.81
N LYS A 58 1.87 24.89 1.48
CA LYS A 58 0.78 24.44 0.59
C LYS A 58 0.55 22.93 0.81
N ALA A 59 -0.62 22.57 1.26
CA ALA A 59 -0.98 21.19 1.54
C ALA A 59 -0.79 20.31 0.29
N PRO A 60 -0.41 19.02 0.44
CA PRO A 60 -0.35 18.08 -0.66
C PRO A 60 -1.71 17.95 -1.36
N THR A 61 -1.67 17.78 -2.66
CA THR A 61 -2.84 17.54 -3.50
C THR A 61 -3.29 16.08 -3.43
N ALA A 62 -4.50 15.78 -3.90
CA ALA A 62 -4.95 14.39 -4.06
C ALA A 62 -3.98 13.55 -4.93
N SER A 63 -3.37 14.17 -5.94
CA SER A 63 -2.36 13.51 -6.78
C SER A 63 -1.09 13.17 -6.01
N ASP A 64 -0.66 14.03 -5.08
CA ASP A 64 0.54 13.76 -4.27
C ASP A 64 0.30 12.56 -3.34
N TYR A 65 -0.87 12.48 -2.69
CA TYR A 65 -1.25 11.33 -1.88
C TYR A 65 -1.32 10.03 -2.70
N LYS A 66 -1.94 10.06 -3.88
CA LYS A 66 -2.00 8.90 -4.79
C LYS A 66 -0.60 8.43 -5.20
N ASN A 67 0.25 9.35 -5.60
CA ASN A 67 1.62 9.05 -6.01
C ASN A 67 2.44 8.48 -4.85
N PHE A 68 2.22 8.96 -3.63
CA PHE A 68 2.88 8.43 -2.45
C PHE A 68 2.43 7.01 -2.14
N GLY A 69 1.11 6.76 -2.07
CA GLY A 69 0.56 5.42 -1.81
C GLY A 69 1.07 4.40 -2.82
N ASP A 70 1.00 4.72 -4.13
CA ASP A 70 1.56 3.85 -5.17
C ASP A 70 3.06 3.60 -4.95
N THR A 71 3.83 4.64 -4.65
CA THR A 71 5.28 4.51 -4.47
C THR A 71 5.62 3.60 -3.30
N ALA A 72 5.05 3.85 -2.13
CA ALA A 72 5.31 3.07 -0.93
C ALA A 72 4.85 1.61 -1.10
N PHE A 73 3.63 1.42 -1.60
CA PHE A 73 3.06 0.09 -1.80
C PHE A 73 3.84 -0.74 -2.82
N GLU A 74 4.15 -0.19 -3.99
CA GLU A 74 4.92 -0.87 -5.03
C GLU A 74 6.35 -1.21 -4.59
N CYS A 75 6.97 -0.37 -3.74
CA CYS A 75 8.24 -0.69 -3.11
C CYS A 75 8.06 -1.89 -2.14
N GLY A 76 7.07 -1.85 -1.25
CA GLY A 76 6.77 -2.93 -0.31
C GLY A 76 6.57 -4.27 -1.00
N VAL A 77 5.83 -4.30 -2.13
CA VAL A 77 5.63 -5.52 -2.92
C VAL A 77 6.95 -6.13 -3.38
N ARG A 78 7.91 -5.33 -3.85
CA ARG A 78 9.22 -5.85 -4.30
C ARG A 78 10.05 -6.41 -3.15
N TYR A 79 10.03 -5.77 -2.00
CA TYR A 79 10.73 -6.26 -0.80
C TYR A 79 10.06 -7.51 -0.23
N ARG A 80 8.72 -7.57 -0.19
CA ARG A 80 7.97 -8.76 0.21
C ARG A 80 8.31 -9.97 -0.67
N ASP A 81 8.38 -9.76 -1.98
CA ASP A 81 8.62 -10.82 -2.97
C ASP A 81 10.13 -11.06 -3.22
N GLY A 82 11.01 -10.46 -2.40
CA GLY A 82 12.45 -10.75 -2.38
C GLY A 82 13.19 -10.35 -3.65
N TRP A 83 12.72 -9.34 -4.40
CA TRP A 83 13.26 -8.93 -5.70
C TRP A 83 13.27 -10.06 -6.73
N VAL A 84 12.24 -10.92 -6.68
CA VAL A 84 12.05 -12.05 -7.59
C VAL A 84 10.70 -11.95 -8.28
N SER A 85 10.66 -12.22 -9.60
CA SER A 85 9.38 -12.38 -10.27
C SER A 85 8.65 -13.62 -9.75
N VAL A 86 7.44 -13.47 -9.25
CA VAL A 86 6.63 -14.58 -8.75
C VAL A 86 6.15 -15.53 -9.86
N LEU A 87 6.16 -15.09 -11.13
CA LEU A 87 5.72 -15.90 -12.26
C LEU A 87 6.85 -16.71 -12.91
N SER A 88 8.01 -16.09 -13.10
CA SER A 88 9.15 -16.74 -13.76
C SER A 88 10.26 -17.16 -12.81
N GLY A 89 10.25 -16.71 -11.56
CA GLY A 89 11.37 -16.95 -10.63
C GLY A 89 12.63 -16.15 -10.95
N LYS A 90 12.59 -15.24 -11.95
CA LYS A 90 13.73 -14.42 -12.32
C LYS A 90 14.09 -13.46 -11.18
N LYS A 91 15.37 -13.49 -10.78
CA LYS A 91 15.91 -12.62 -9.72
C LYS A 91 16.41 -11.30 -10.30
N PHE A 92 16.25 -10.24 -9.51
CA PHE A 92 16.70 -8.88 -9.83
C PHE A 92 17.55 -8.35 -8.69
N VAL A 93 18.41 -7.40 -9.00
CA VAL A 93 19.15 -6.67 -7.96
C VAL A 93 18.24 -5.64 -7.29
N GLU A 94 18.46 -5.41 -6.00
CA GLU A 94 17.76 -4.34 -5.25
C GLU A 94 17.94 -3.00 -5.97
N GLY A 95 16.83 -2.32 -6.25
CA GLY A 95 16.83 -1.04 -6.97
C GLY A 95 16.63 -1.13 -8.49
N ASP A 96 16.49 -2.32 -9.07
CA ASP A 96 16.07 -2.48 -10.47
C ASP A 96 14.55 -2.28 -10.62
N TRP A 97 14.13 -1.03 -10.45
CA TRP A 97 12.72 -0.62 -10.52
C TRP A 97 12.09 -0.78 -11.91
N ASN A 98 12.90 -0.84 -12.96
CA ASN A 98 12.43 -0.95 -14.33
C ASN A 98 12.27 -2.42 -14.76
N GLY A 99 13.21 -3.26 -14.38
CA GLY A 99 13.21 -4.69 -14.73
C GLY A 99 12.14 -5.47 -13.94
N LEU A 100 11.98 -5.15 -12.63
CA LEU A 100 10.98 -5.76 -11.77
C LEU A 100 9.89 -4.74 -11.40
N GLN A 101 8.66 -5.04 -11.74
CA GLN A 101 7.50 -4.17 -11.53
C GLN A 101 6.50 -4.79 -10.56
N ALA A 102 5.74 -3.97 -9.87
CA ALA A 102 4.58 -4.39 -9.09
C ALA A 102 3.37 -4.52 -10.04
N GLY A 103 3.07 -5.74 -10.43
CA GLY A 103 1.95 -6.05 -11.33
C GLY A 103 0.67 -6.33 -10.56
N HIS A 104 -0.45 -5.79 -11.05
CA HIS A 104 -1.77 -5.93 -10.46
C HIS A 104 -2.63 -6.91 -11.23
N GLY A 105 -3.27 -7.84 -10.55
CA GLY A 105 -4.25 -8.75 -11.15
C GLY A 105 -5.56 -8.03 -11.53
N CYS A 106 -6.10 -7.23 -10.61
CA CYS A 106 -7.17 -6.28 -10.89
C CYS A 106 -6.57 -4.90 -11.14
N SER A 107 -7.09 -4.18 -12.14
CA SER A 107 -6.56 -2.88 -12.55
C SER A 107 -6.41 -1.88 -11.41
N ARG A 108 -5.35 -1.09 -11.43
CA ARG A 108 -5.15 0.06 -10.52
C ARG A 108 -6.25 1.14 -10.61
N ALA A 109 -7.11 1.09 -11.61
CA ALA A 109 -8.26 1.97 -11.68
C ALA A 109 -9.28 1.70 -10.56
N TYR A 110 -9.29 0.48 -10.02
CA TYR A 110 -10.19 0.07 -8.94
C TYR A 110 -9.51 0.30 -7.59
N TRP A 111 -9.92 1.35 -6.89
CA TRP A 111 -9.30 1.77 -5.63
C TRP A 111 -9.43 0.74 -4.51
N ASP A 112 -10.53 0.01 -4.48
CA ASP A 112 -10.77 -1.00 -3.44
C ASP A 112 -9.78 -2.17 -3.49
N THR A 113 -9.17 -2.40 -4.65
CA THR A 113 -8.17 -3.45 -4.83
C THR A 113 -6.75 -2.93 -5.07
N ARG A 114 -6.58 -1.60 -5.28
CA ARG A 114 -5.32 -0.98 -5.72
C ARG A 114 -4.14 -1.30 -4.81
N HIS A 115 -4.31 -1.13 -3.52
CA HIS A 115 -3.26 -1.37 -2.51
C HIS A 115 -3.56 -2.60 -1.66
N MET A 116 -4.17 -3.62 -2.26
CA MET A 116 -4.31 -4.93 -1.61
C MET A 116 -3.07 -5.78 -1.89
N PRO A 117 -2.38 -6.30 -0.84
CA PRO A 117 -1.20 -7.15 -1.01
C PRO A 117 -1.46 -8.39 -1.87
N GLN A 118 -2.68 -8.94 -1.81
CA GLN A 118 -3.09 -10.11 -2.59
C GLN A 118 -3.35 -9.81 -4.06
N ASN A 119 -3.58 -8.54 -4.43
CA ASN A 119 -3.82 -8.10 -5.80
C ASN A 119 -2.54 -7.73 -6.55
N CYS A 120 -1.42 -7.56 -5.85
CA CYS A 120 -0.22 -7.00 -6.46
C CYS A 120 1.01 -7.83 -6.09
N HIS A 121 1.77 -8.24 -7.11
CA HIS A 121 2.97 -9.06 -6.94
C HIS A 121 4.11 -8.59 -7.83
N ALA A 122 5.35 -8.85 -7.40
CA ALA A 122 6.52 -8.54 -8.19
C ALA A 122 6.60 -9.47 -9.42
N ILE A 123 6.57 -8.88 -10.60
CA ILE A 123 6.69 -9.55 -11.89
C ILE A 123 7.65 -8.79 -12.80
N THR A 124 8.21 -9.44 -13.81
CA THR A 124 9.07 -8.73 -14.78
C THR A 124 8.29 -7.69 -15.55
N SER A 125 8.98 -6.66 -16.07
CA SER A 125 8.37 -5.67 -16.96
C SER A 125 7.72 -6.29 -18.19
N GLY A 126 8.31 -7.37 -18.75
CA GLY A 126 7.75 -8.12 -19.87
C GLY A 126 6.45 -8.84 -19.50
N GLU A 127 6.40 -9.50 -18.34
CA GLU A 127 5.18 -10.16 -17.83
C GLU A 127 4.08 -9.13 -17.54
N ASN A 128 4.43 -7.99 -16.93
CA ASN A 128 3.47 -6.92 -16.67
C ASN A 128 2.91 -6.32 -17.98
N TYR A 129 3.78 -6.12 -18.98
CA TYR A 129 3.35 -5.69 -20.30
C TYR A 129 2.43 -6.74 -20.96
N ALA A 130 2.79 -8.03 -20.92
CA ALA A 130 1.96 -9.10 -21.47
C ALA A 130 0.56 -9.14 -20.82
N MET A 131 0.47 -8.96 -19.49
CA MET A 131 -0.81 -8.84 -18.81
C MET A 131 -1.60 -7.61 -19.28
N SER A 132 -0.94 -6.47 -19.47
CA SER A 132 -1.59 -5.21 -19.88
C SER A 132 -2.21 -5.28 -21.28
N ILE A 133 -1.65 -6.08 -22.18
CA ILE A 133 -2.17 -6.31 -23.53
C ILE A 133 -3.12 -7.51 -23.63
N GLY A 134 -3.49 -8.12 -22.51
CA GLY A 134 -4.45 -9.20 -22.45
C GLY A 134 -3.90 -10.59 -22.83
N ASN A 135 -2.59 -10.82 -22.69
CA ASN A 135 -2.00 -12.15 -22.94
C ASN A 135 -2.58 -13.19 -21.98
N ALA A 136 -3.45 -14.07 -22.49
CA ALA A 136 -4.19 -15.05 -21.70
C ALA A 136 -3.27 -15.98 -20.88
N THR A 137 -2.18 -16.45 -21.46
CA THR A 137 -1.24 -17.35 -20.77
C THR A 137 -0.64 -16.70 -19.52
N THR A 138 -0.22 -15.43 -19.63
CA THR A 138 0.38 -14.70 -18.52
C THR A 138 -0.67 -14.38 -17.46
N ILE A 139 -1.87 -14.00 -17.87
CA ILE A 139 -3.02 -13.72 -16.97
C ILE A 139 -3.40 -14.98 -16.18
N ILE A 140 -3.52 -16.14 -16.85
CA ILE A 140 -3.84 -17.42 -16.20
C ILE A 140 -2.76 -17.76 -15.16
N LYS A 141 -1.47 -17.70 -15.52
CA LYS A 141 -0.36 -17.95 -14.59
C LYS A 141 -0.41 -17.03 -13.37
N TYR A 142 -0.76 -15.75 -13.57
CA TYR A 142 -0.87 -14.80 -12.47
C TYR A 142 -1.99 -15.22 -11.49
N TRP A 143 -3.17 -15.53 -11.99
CA TRP A 143 -4.28 -15.93 -11.14
C TRP A 143 -4.10 -17.31 -10.49
N GLU A 144 -3.42 -18.24 -11.15
CA GLU A 144 -2.99 -19.50 -10.54
C GLU A 144 -2.02 -19.26 -9.38
N TYR A 145 -1.08 -18.32 -9.55
CA TYR A 145 -0.19 -17.92 -8.46
C TYR A 145 -0.98 -17.31 -7.30
N VAL A 146 -1.88 -16.35 -7.56
CA VAL A 146 -2.71 -15.72 -6.52
C VAL A 146 -3.52 -16.77 -5.77
N ARG A 147 -4.16 -17.70 -6.47
CA ARG A 147 -4.92 -18.81 -5.88
C ARG A 147 -4.04 -19.68 -4.99
N LYS A 148 -2.84 -20.02 -5.44
CA LYS A 148 -1.90 -20.85 -4.70
C LYS A 148 -1.35 -20.15 -3.46
N ALA A 149 -1.02 -18.86 -3.57
CA ALA A 149 -0.38 -18.08 -2.51
C ALA A 149 -1.38 -17.61 -1.44
N HIS A 150 -2.61 -17.27 -1.82
CA HIS A 150 -3.58 -16.62 -0.94
C HIS A 150 -4.89 -17.39 -0.77
N GLY A 151 -5.11 -18.43 -1.56
CA GLY A 151 -6.33 -19.25 -1.56
C GLY A 151 -7.44 -18.71 -2.48
N GLU A 152 -8.39 -19.59 -2.77
CA GLU A 152 -9.49 -19.31 -3.70
C GLU A 152 -10.44 -18.23 -3.19
N PHE A 153 -10.63 -18.16 -1.88
CA PHE A 153 -11.46 -17.13 -1.23
C PHE A 153 -10.97 -15.71 -1.59
N TYR A 154 -9.66 -15.46 -1.45
CA TYR A 154 -9.09 -14.15 -1.78
C TYR A 154 -9.16 -13.84 -3.27
N MET A 155 -8.91 -14.83 -4.13
CA MET A 155 -9.03 -14.66 -5.57
C MET A 155 -10.45 -14.24 -5.96
N ASN A 156 -11.48 -14.93 -5.45
CA ASN A 156 -12.89 -14.62 -5.71
C ASN A 156 -13.26 -13.24 -5.14
N THR A 157 -12.76 -12.89 -3.96
CA THR A 157 -12.96 -11.56 -3.37
C THR A 157 -12.41 -10.46 -4.28
N LEU A 158 -11.18 -10.59 -4.78
CA LEU A 158 -10.56 -9.62 -5.69
C LEU A 158 -11.38 -9.46 -6.99
N VAL A 159 -11.82 -10.57 -7.58
CA VAL A 159 -12.63 -10.53 -8.82
C VAL A 159 -13.97 -9.83 -8.59
N ASN A 160 -14.63 -10.07 -7.47
CA ASN A 160 -15.92 -9.44 -7.15
C ASN A 160 -15.77 -7.95 -6.84
N MET A 161 -14.70 -7.54 -6.18
CA MET A 161 -14.45 -6.15 -5.74
C MET A 161 -13.95 -5.23 -6.86
N LYS A 162 -13.41 -5.78 -7.96
CA LYS A 162 -12.84 -4.99 -9.06
C LYS A 162 -13.83 -4.02 -9.73
N HIS A 163 -15.12 -4.18 -9.49
CA HIS A 163 -16.18 -3.33 -10.07
C HIS A 163 -16.70 -2.27 -9.11
N GLU A 164 -16.24 -2.26 -7.86
CA GLU A 164 -16.65 -1.26 -6.87
C GLU A 164 -15.95 0.08 -7.14
N THR A 165 -16.71 1.16 -7.04
CA THR A 165 -16.20 2.53 -7.20
C THR A 165 -16.18 3.24 -5.87
N THR A 166 -15.00 3.58 -5.37
CA THR A 166 -14.83 4.32 -4.12
C THR A 166 -14.66 5.81 -4.39
N LYS A 167 -15.47 6.65 -3.75
CA LYS A 167 -15.25 8.10 -3.75
C LYS A 167 -13.98 8.43 -2.96
N LEU A 168 -12.99 8.96 -3.65
CA LEU A 168 -11.72 9.36 -3.03
C LEU A 168 -11.86 10.70 -2.32
N SER A 169 -11.91 10.68 -1.01
CA SER A 169 -11.71 11.87 -0.19
C SER A 169 -10.24 12.03 0.20
N ILE A 170 -9.83 13.25 0.54
CA ILE A 170 -8.48 13.49 1.06
C ILE A 170 -8.23 12.69 2.35
N ALA A 171 -9.25 12.53 3.19
CA ALA A 171 -9.13 11.72 4.40
C ALA A 171 -8.85 10.24 4.08
N TYR A 172 -9.55 9.68 3.08
CA TYR A 172 -9.30 8.34 2.59
C TYR A 172 -7.86 8.19 2.06
N LEU A 173 -7.43 9.11 1.19
CA LEU A 173 -6.08 9.07 0.61
C LEU A 173 -4.98 9.17 1.66
N LYS A 174 -5.18 9.95 2.71
CA LYS A 174 -4.24 10.03 3.84
C LYS A 174 -4.13 8.69 4.57
N SER A 175 -5.26 8.10 4.93
CA SER A 175 -5.28 6.79 5.58
C SER A 175 -4.66 5.70 4.71
N ASP A 176 -4.89 5.75 3.40
CA ASP A 176 -4.28 4.84 2.43
C ASP A 176 -2.75 5.01 2.35
N CYS A 177 -2.25 6.25 2.42
CA CYS A 177 -0.80 6.53 2.47
C CYS A 177 -0.14 5.95 3.74
N GLU A 178 -0.78 6.08 4.90
CA GLU A 178 -0.27 5.47 6.14
C GLU A 178 -0.20 3.95 6.02
N TYR A 179 -1.27 3.35 5.52
CA TYR A 179 -1.29 1.90 5.26
C TYR A 179 -0.16 1.47 4.33
N CYS A 180 0.04 2.16 3.21
CA CYS A 180 1.09 1.83 2.24
C CYS A 180 2.49 1.99 2.84
N TYR A 181 2.69 3.00 3.69
CA TYR A 181 3.96 3.22 4.39
C TYR A 181 4.23 2.13 5.43
N ASP A 182 3.21 1.76 6.20
CA ASP A 182 3.29 0.67 7.19
C ASP A 182 3.56 -0.67 6.50
N PHE A 183 2.87 -0.96 5.39
CA PHE A 183 3.12 -2.15 4.59
C PHE A 183 4.58 -2.22 4.10
N LEU A 184 5.13 -1.11 3.57
CA LEU A 184 6.54 -1.06 3.17
C LEU A 184 7.46 -1.31 4.37
N THR A 185 7.16 -0.72 5.52
CA THR A 185 7.97 -0.87 6.73
C THR A 185 7.99 -2.32 7.19
N GLU A 186 6.85 -3.00 7.23
CA GLU A 186 6.75 -4.42 7.57
C GLU A 186 7.55 -5.32 6.61
N CYS A 187 7.43 -5.06 5.30
CA CYS A 187 8.20 -5.82 4.30
C CYS A 187 9.71 -5.61 4.46
N LEU A 188 10.13 -4.40 4.86
CA LEU A 188 11.54 -4.11 5.13
C LEU A 188 12.04 -4.71 6.44
N GLU A 189 11.22 -4.81 7.47
CA GLU A 189 11.58 -5.52 8.71
C GLU A 189 11.96 -6.97 8.42
N ASP A 190 11.17 -7.67 7.58
CA ASP A 190 11.47 -9.05 7.19
C ASP A 190 12.70 -9.14 6.28
N TRP A 191 12.83 -8.27 5.30
CA TRP A 191 13.99 -8.18 4.42
C TRP A 191 15.29 -7.93 5.21
N ASN A 192 15.27 -6.99 6.15
CA ASN A 192 16.43 -6.58 6.95
C ASN A 192 16.96 -7.68 7.89
N LYS A 193 16.20 -8.75 8.14
CA LYS A 193 16.68 -9.91 8.92
C LYS A 193 17.82 -10.64 8.23
N THR A 194 17.85 -10.64 6.89
CA THR A 194 18.80 -11.40 6.07
C THR A 194 19.64 -10.51 5.15
N ALA A 195 19.26 -9.26 4.94
CA ALA A 195 19.96 -8.35 4.04
C ALA A 195 21.31 -7.90 4.60
N LYS A 196 22.32 -7.78 3.71
CA LYS A 196 23.64 -7.22 4.04
C LYS A 196 23.57 -5.75 4.40
N THR A 197 22.70 -4.98 3.75
CA THR A 197 22.48 -3.56 4.01
C THR A 197 21.04 -3.39 4.49
N LYS A 198 20.89 -2.86 5.70
CA LYS A 198 19.58 -2.55 6.25
C LYS A 198 19.04 -1.26 5.65
N ARG A 199 17.74 -1.21 5.41
CA ARG A 199 17.02 -0.07 4.83
C ARG A 199 15.83 0.32 5.68
N THR A 200 15.48 1.59 5.65
CA THR A 200 14.23 2.13 6.20
C THR A 200 13.25 2.47 5.06
N ALA A 201 11.95 2.51 5.36
CA ALA A 201 10.93 2.91 4.39
C ALA A 201 11.20 4.31 3.83
N THR A 202 11.65 5.23 4.68
CA THR A 202 12.06 6.59 4.28
C THR A 202 13.18 6.59 3.23
N GLU A 203 14.24 5.80 3.45
CA GLU A 203 15.36 5.71 2.51
C GLU A 203 14.89 5.15 1.17
N ILE A 204 14.11 4.08 1.18
CA ILE A 204 13.60 3.46 -0.03
C ILE A 204 12.72 4.43 -0.84
N ILE A 205 11.81 5.15 -0.18
CA ILE A 205 10.98 6.14 -0.87
C ILE A 205 11.85 7.25 -1.48
N LYS A 206 12.86 7.75 -0.76
CA LYS A 206 13.79 8.76 -1.29
C LYS A 206 14.56 8.23 -2.49
N MET A 207 15.15 7.04 -2.41
CA MET A 207 15.84 6.39 -3.54
C MET A 207 14.92 6.22 -4.76
N ARG A 208 13.66 5.86 -4.53
CA ARG A 208 12.67 5.74 -5.62
C ARG A 208 12.34 7.11 -6.24
N CYS A 209 12.25 8.16 -5.42
CA CYS A 209 12.01 9.53 -5.88
C CYS A 209 13.11 10.07 -6.82
N GLU A 210 14.36 9.63 -6.65
CA GLU A 210 15.46 10.00 -7.56
C GLU A 210 15.21 9.57 -9.02
N LYS A 211 14.36 8.58 -9.25
CA LYS A 211 13.97 8.08 -10.57
C LYS A 211 12.71 8.76 -11.15
N TYR A 212 12.10 9.68 -10.42
CA TYR A 212 10.86 10.35 -10.83
C TYR A 212 11.13 11.72 -11.45
N PRO A 213 10.22 12.22 -12.31
CA PRO A 213 10.15 13.63 -12.66
C PRO A 213 10.05 14.50 -11.40
N LYS A 214 10.72 15.65 -11.40
CA LYS A 214 10.85 16.54 -10.23
C LYS A 214 9.52 16.82 -9.52
N ALA A 215 8.48 17.21 -10.26
CA ALA A 215 7.17 17.53 -9.67
C ALA A 215 6.55 16.34 -8.92
N LYS A 216 6.67 15.11 -9.46
CA LYS A 216 6.19 13.90 -8.80
C LYS A 216 7.00 13.60 -7.54
N ALA A 217 8.32 13.69 -7.63
CA ALA A 217 9.22 13.47 -6.48
C ALA A 217 8.90 14.44 -5.34
N GLU A 218 8.75 15.75 -5.64
CA GLU A 218 8.41 16.77 -4.64
C GLU A 218 7.07 16.47 -3.95
N GLY A 219 6.04 16.05 -4.70
CA GLY A 219 4.74 15.67 -4.14
C GLY A 219 4.84 14.48 -3.20
N VAL A 220 5.54 13.41 -3.61
CA VAL A 220 5.78 12.22 -2.78
C VAL A 220 6.54 12.59 -1.50
N LEU A 221 7.61 13.39 -1.59
CA LEU A 221 8.43 13.79 -0.44
C LEU A 221 7.66 14.69 0.54
N LYS A 222 6.73 15.53 0.07
CA LYS A 222 5.83 16.29 0.95
C LYS A 222 4.95 15.37 1.80
N VAL A 223 4.34 14.34 1.19
CA VAL A 223 3.51 13.39 1.92
C VAL A 223 4.35 12.59 2.91
N LEU A 224 5.56 12.14 2.51
CA LEU A 224 6.50 11.46 3.40
C LEU A 224 6.82 12.29 4.65
N LYS A 225 7.06 13.60 4.47
CA LYS A 225 7.30 14.51 5.59
C LYS A 225 6.12 14.55 6.56
N LEU A 226 4.89 14.63 6.05
CA LEU A 226 3.68 14.64 6.88
C LEU A 226 3.51 13.34 7.69
N ILE A 227 3.84 12.18 7.11
CA ILE A 227 3.83 10.89 7.81
C ILE A 227 4.86 10.90 8.94
N GLN A 228 6.09 11.35 8.67
CA GLN A 228 7.16 11.40 9.67
C GLN A 228 6.85 12.36 10.83
N GLU A 229 6.14 13.45 10.57
CA GLU A 229 5.70 14.43 11.57
C GLU A 229 4.40 14.01 12.30
N GLY A 230 3.82 12.84 11.98
CA GLY A 230 2.56 12.36 12.57
C GLY A 230 1.34 13.22 12.23
N GLN A 231 1.37 13.90 11.09
CA GLN A 231 0.29 14.79 10.62
C GLN A 231 -0.73 14.06 9.72
N ILE A 232 -0.42 12.86 9.36
CA ILE A 232 -1.33 11.90 8.68
C ILE A 232 -1.03 10.51 9.15
#